data_a33620a5a8abdd6d10a9e68d80535dd4
#
_entry.id   a33620a5a8abdd6d10a9e68d80535dd4
#
_cell.length_a   1.000
_cell.length_b   1.000
_cell.length_c   1.000
_cell.angle_alpha   90.00
_cell.angle_beta   90.00
_cell.angle_gamma   90.00
#
_symmetry.space_group_name_H-M   'P 1'
#
loop_
_entity.id
_entity.type
_entity.pdbx_description
1 polymer ?
#
loop_
_entity_poly.entity_id
_entity_poly.type
_entity_poly.pdbx_seq_one_letter_code
_entity_poly.pdbx_strand_id
1 'polypeptide(L)'
;MEFQSIAPDVKLGENVTIHKFVNLYGCEIGDHTKIGVFVEVQKNAKIGKNCKISSHSFICEGVTIEDNVFIGHSVVFINDTYPRATNGQGRLQTEEDWKVEPVLVKRGSSIGSNCTILGHVTIGENAIVGAGSVVTRDVPPNAIVAGNPARLIRTIDFPTHPEDKEARYVLYEFLRNQRS
;
A
#
# COMPACT_ATOMS: atom_id res chain seq x y z
N MET A 1 2.74 16.33 19.88
CA MET A 1 4.07 16.14 19.24
C MET A 1 4.17 17.16 18.10
N GLU A 2 5.32 17.83 18.00
CA GLU A 2 5.49 18.88 17.01
C GLU A 2 5.52 18.30 15.59
N PHE A 3 4.72 18.87 14.68
CA PHE A 3 4.61 18.46 13.26
C PHE A 3 4.00 17.07 13.00
N GLN A 4 3.09 16.58 13.83
CA GLN A 4 2.30 15.40 13.57
C GLN A 4 0.81 15.75 13.73
N SER A 5 -0.01 15.39 12.75
CA SER A 5 -1.48 15.45 12.84
C SER A 5 -1.98 14.03 13.12
N ILE A 6 -2.32 13.74 14.37
CA ILE A 6 -2.86 12.45 14.79
C ILE A 6 -4.17 12.73 15.53
N ALA A 7 -5.28 12.32 14.92
CA ALA A 7 -6.60 12.50 15.50
C ALA A 7 -6.81 11.61 16.75
N PRO A 8 -7.66 12.03 17.69
CA PRO A 8 -7.88 11.28 18.95
C PRO A 8 -8.47 9.89 18.77
N ASP A 9 -9.09 9.61 17.63
CA ASP A 9 -9.74 8.34 17.27
C ASP A 9 -8.79 7.32 16.64
N VAL A 10 -7.51 7.67 16.44
CA VAL A 10 -6.50 6.74 15.93
C VAL A 10 -6.14 5.72 17.00
N LYS A 11 -6.19 4.43 16.64
CA LYS A 11 -5.78 3.34 17.52
C LYS A 11 -4.36 2.91 17.17
N LEU A 12 -3.45 3.05 18.12
CA LEU A 12 -2.05 2.65 17.99
C LEU A 12 -1.76 1.45 18.88
N GLY A 13 -1.09 0.46 18.31
CA GLY A 13 -0.51 -0.66 19.04
C GLY A 13 0.75 -0.26 19.82
N GLU A 14 1.43 -1.26 20.39
CA GLU A 14 2.65 -1.06 21.14
C GLU A 14 3.85 -0.73 20.24
N ASN A 15 4.73 0.16 20.70
CA ASN A 15 5.99 0.50 20.04
C ASN A 15 5.86 0.96 18.57
N VAL A 16 4.75 1.58 18.22
CA VAL A 16 4.56 2.19 16.88
C VAL A 16 5.48 3.40 16.75
N THR A 17 6.28 3.44 15.68
CA THR A 17 7.16 4.57 15.38
C THR A 17 6.52 5.46 14.32
N ILE A 18 6.24 6.72 14.65
CA ILE A 18 5.62 7.68 13.73
C ILE A 18 6.58 8.85 13.51
N HIS A 19 6.94 9.09 12.25
CA HIS A 19 7.79 10.22 11.87
C HIS A 19 6.99 11.54 11.78
N LYS A 20 7.68 12.64 11.45
CA LYS A 20 7.08 13.98 11.35
C LYS A 20 6.22 14.12 10.07
N PHE A 21 5.35 15.13 10.07
CA PHE A 21 4.50 15.53 8.93
C PHE A 21 3.55 14.43 8.44
N VAL A 22 3.05 13.62 9.35
CA VAL A 22 2.00 12.63 9.05
C VAL A 22 0.62 13.22 9.28
N ASN A 23 -0.40 12.65 8.60
CA ASN A 23 -1.82 12.91 8.86
C ASN A 23 -2.54 11.57 9.07
N LEU A 24 -2.93 11.28 10.31
CA LEU A 24 -3.57 10.03 10.71
C LEU A 24 -4.91 10.33 11.36
N TYR A 25 -5.99 9.70 10.90
CA TYR A 25 -7.32 9.85 11.48
C TYR A 25 -8.19 8.60 11.28
N GLY A 26 -8.94 8.21 12.30
CA GLY A 26 -9.91 7.10 12.28
C GLY A 26 -9.34 5.74 11.86
N CYS A 27 -8.03 5.55 11.94
CA CYS A 27 -7.34 4.35 11.49
C CYS A 27 -6.80 3.50 12.66
N GLU A 28 -6.42 2.26 12.34
CA GLU A 28 -5.81 1.33 13.28
C GLU A 28 -4.42 0.94 12.79
N ILE A 29 -3.39 1.02 13.66
CA ILE A 29 -2.00 0.68 13.35
C ILE A 29 -1.48 -0.28 14.42
N GLY A 30 -1.08 -1.48 14.00
CA GLY A 30 -0.61 -2.56 14.86
C GLY A 30 0.81 -2.36 15.38
N ASP A 31 1.17 -3.24 16.33
CA ASP A 31 2.40 -3.17 17.11
C ASP A 31 3.66 -3.13 16.24
N HIS A 32 4.69 -2.43 16.70
CA HIS A 32 6.02 -2.35 16.10
C HIS A 32 6.03 -1.82 14.65
N THR A 33 4.92 -1.27 14.15
CA THR A 33 4.82 -0.71 12.81
C THR A 33 5.48 0.66 12.74
N LYS A 34 6.12 0.93 11.59
CA LYS A 34 6.82 2.18 11.33
C LYS A 34 6.14 2.98 10.23
N ILE A 35 5.76 4.22 10.56
CA ILE A 35 5.14 5.17 9.63
C ILE A 35 6.15 6.26 9.26
N GLY A 36 6.47 6.37 7.99
CA GLY A 36 7.40 7.34 7.42
C GLY A 36 6.88 8.78 7.42
N VAL A 37 7.73 9.72 7.01
CA VAL A 37 7.36 11.13 6.89
C VAL A 37 6.35 11.36 5.76
N PHE A 38 5.47 12.34 5.89
CA PHE A 38 4.46 12.71 4.89
C PHE A 38 3.52 11.55 4.49
N VAL A 39 3.29 10.60 5.39
CA VAL A 39 2.30 9.54 5.20
C VAL A 39 0.93 10.05 5.66
N GLU A 40 -0.09 9.78 4.85
CA GLU A 40 -1.48 9.93 5.25
C GLU A 40 -2.16 8.56 5.37
N VAL A 41 -2.87 8.34 6.47
CA VAL A 41 -3.72 7.16 6.69
C VAL A 41 -5.12 7.62 7.11
N GLN A 42 -6.09 7.29 6.30
CA GLN A 42 -7.47 7.73 6.47
C GLN A 42 -8.28 6.82 7.40
N LYS A 43 -9.47 7.32 7.77
CA LYS A 43 -10.43 6.58 8.57
C LYS A 43 -10.72 5.19 8.00
N ASN A 44 -11.02 4.24 8.88
CA ASN A 44 -11.34 2.86 8.52
C ASN A 44 -10.21 2.08 7.81
N ALA A 45 -9.04 2.68 7.60
CA ALA A 45 -7.86 1.95 7.16
C ALA A 45 -7.24 1.17 8.32
N LYS A 46 -6.73 -0.04 8.04
CA LYS A 46 -6.10 -0.92 9.03
C LYS A 46 -4.72 -1.34 8.57
N ILE A 47 -3.74 -1.19 9.45
CA ILE A 47 -2.35 -1.62 9.24
C ILE A 47 -1.98 -2.57 10.36
N GLY A 48 -1.54 -3.77 10.00
CA GLY A 48 -1.11 -4.81 10.92
C GLY A 48 0.20 -4.48 11.63
N LYS A 49 0.77 -5.47 12.29
CA LYS A 49 2.03 -5.35 13.06
C LYS A 49 3.26 -5.60 12.20
N ASN A 50 4.40 -5.06 12.69
CA ASN A 50 5.71 -5.18 12.03
C ASN A 50 5.71 -4.67 10.59
N CYS A 51 4.82 -3.76 10.23
CA CYS A 51 4.77 -3.15 8.90
C CYS A 51 5.75 -1.99 8.79
N LYS A 52 6.20 -1.73 7.56
CA LYS A 52 6.98 -0.55 7.24
C LYS A 52 6.31 0.22 6.12
N ILE A 53 5.74 1.36 6.47
CA ILE A 53 5.11 2.29 5.53
C ILE A 53 6.12 3.41 5.25
N SER A 54 6.64 3.47 4.02
CA SER A 54 7.64 4.46 3.66
C SER A 54 7.01 5.82 3.34
N SER A 55 7.85 6.85 3.25
CA SER A 55 7.41 8.26 3.13
C SER A 55 6.54 8.52 1.90
N HIS A 56 5.68 9.54 2.01
CA HIS A 56 4.78 10.02 0.96
C HIS A 56 3.74 9.00 0.47
N SER A 57 3.50 7.93 1.22
CA SER A 57 2.46 6.96 0.86
C SER A 57 1.10 7.43 1.34
N PHE A 58 0.08 7.18 0.51
CA PHE A 58 -1.30 7.51 0.78
C PHE A 58 -2.12 6.22 0.95
N ILE A 59 -2.68 6.02 2.15
CA ILE A 59 -3.48 4.87 2.52
C ILE A 59 -4.90 5.34 2.77
N CYS A 60 -5.74 5.21 1.76
CA CYS A 60 -7.12 5.68 1.81
C CYS A 60 -8.04 4.76 2.61
N GLU A 61 -9.24 5.24 2.84
CA GLU A 61 -10.32 4.48 3.47
C GLU A 61 -10.57 3.15 2.75
N GLY A 62 -10.81 2.08 3.52
CA GLY A 62 -11.09 0.73 3.01
C GLY A 62 -9.84 -0.12 2.74
N VAL A 63 -8.64 0.42 2.92
CA VAL A 63 -7.40 -0.35 2.79
C VAL A 63 -7.14 -1.15 4.07
N THR A 64 -6.89 -2.46 3.89
CA THR A 64 -6.40 -3.33 4.95
C THR A 64 -5.04 -3.88 4.58
N ILE A 65 -4.05 -3.62 5.41
CA ILE A 65 -2.67 -4.12 5.30
C ILE A 65 -2.45 -5.09 6.45
N GLU A 66 -2.20 -6.36 6.15
CA GLU A 66 -1.91 -7.38 7.16
C GLU A 66 -0.49 -7.23 7.73
N ASP A 67 -0.05 -8.18 8.56
CA ASP A 67 1.24 -8.14 9.26
C ASP A 67 2.45 -8.30 8.33
N ASN A 68 3.60 -7.75 8.74
CA ASN A 68 4.91 -7.93 8.08
C ASN A 68 4.97 -7.40 6.64
N VAL A 69 4.16 -6.41 6.30
CA VAL A 69 4.08 -5.84 4.96
C VAL A 69 5.05 -4.67 4.81
N PHE A 70 5.70 -4.61 3.65
CA PHE A 70 6.51 -3.47 3.24
C PHE A 70 5.77 -2.63 2.18
N ILE A 71 5.59 -1.34 2.47
CA ILE A 71 5.09 -0.33 1.53
C ILE A 71 6.22 0.63 1.21
N GLY A 72 6.60 0.69 -0.05
CA GLY A 72 7.62 1.58 -0.59
C GLY A 72 7.23 3.06 -0.52
N HIS A 73 8.12 3.94 -0.99
CA HIS A 73 7.86 5.38 -1.01
C HIS A 73 6.81 5.74 -2.05
N SER A 74 5.97 6.72 -1.76
CA SER A 74 4.99 7.27 -2.70
C SER A 74 4.05 6.20 -3.30
N VAL A 75 3.68 5.21 -2.53
CA VAL A 75 2.63 4.25 -2.92
C VAL A 75 1.28 4.89 -2.69
N VAL A 76 0.40 4.79 -3.68
CA VAL A 76 -0.96 5.34 -3.63
C VAL A 76 -1.98 4.23 -3.79
N PHE A 77 -2.90 4.14 -2.84
CA PHE A 77 -4.07 3.27 -2.93
C PHE A 77 -5.27 4.08 -3.45
N ILE A 78 -6.07 3.47 -4.31
CA ILE A 78 -7.28 4.05 -4.90
C ILE A 78 -8.49 3.30 -4.35
N ASN A 79 -9.50 4.02 -3.92
CA ASN A 79 -10.75 3.47 -3.38
C ASN A 79 -12.01 3.95 -4.11
N ASP A 80 -11.82 4.57 -5.28
CA ASP A 80 -12.88 4.98 -6.20
C ASP A 80 -12.38 4.86 -7.63
N THR A 81 -12.94 3.93 -8.41
CA THR A 81 -12.56 3.71 -9.83
C THR A 81 -13.10 4.79 -10.76
N TYR A 82 -14.18 5.47 -10.37
CA TYR A 82 -14.83 6.50 -11.20
C TYR A 82 -14.97 7.83 -10.47
N PRO A 83 -13.86 8.43 -10.00
CA PRO A 83 -13.91 9.61 -9.17
C PRO A 83 -14.53 10.81 -9.91
N ARG A 84 -15.38 11.53 -9.22
CA ARG A 84 -15.98 12.78 -9.69
C ARG A 84 -15.88 13.83 -8.60
N ALA A 85 -15.65 15.07 -8.98
CA ALA A 85 -15.67 16.19 -8.04
C ALA A 85 -17.10 16.55 -7.63
N THR A 86 -18.05 16.36 -8.52
CA THR A 86 -19.45 16.76 -8.29
C THR A 86 -20.41 15.60 -8.57
N ASN A 87 -21.53 15.58 -7.87
CA ASN A 87 -22.65 14.69 -8.11
C ASN A 87 -23.50 15.13 -9.32
N GLY A 88 -24.55 14.38 -9.68
CA GLY A 88 -25.44 14.67 -10.80
C GLY A 88 -26.19 16.02 -10.71
N GLN A 89 -26.16 16.70 -9.54
CA GLN A 89 -26.75 18.02 -9.32
C GLN A 89 -25.72 19.17 -9.36
N GLY A 90 -24.45 18.87 -9.72
CA GLY A 90 -23.38 19.87 -9.78
C GLY A 90 -22.83 20.34 -8.42
N ARG A 91 -23.18 19.66 -7.30
CA ARG A 91 -22.63 19.93 -5.97
C ARG A 91 -21.41 19.05 -5.72
N LEU A 92 -20.47 19.49 -4.89
CA LEU A 92 -19.36 18.66 -4.45
C LEU A 92 -19.92 17.34 -3.88
N GLN A 93 -19.29 16.22 -4.27
CA GLN A 93 -19.64 14.91 -3.73
C GLN A 93 -19.39 14.85 -2.23
N THR A 94 -20.26 14.10 -1.57
CA THR A 94 -20.16 13.70 -0.16
C THR A 94 -19.94 12.18 -0.07
N GLU A 95 -19.79 11.66 1.14
CA GLU A 95 -19.64 10.21 1.38
C GLU A 95 -20.85 9.39 0.89
N GLU A 96 -22.01 10.01 0.71
CA GLU A 96 -23.23 9.35 0.23
C GLU A 96 -23.28 9.17 -1.31
N ASP A 97 -22.43 9.91 -2.03
CA ASP A 97 -22.46 9.96 -3.50
C ASP A 97 -21.58 8.86 -4.16
N TRP A 98 -20.79 8.11 -3.37
CA TRP A 98 -19.90 7.07 -3.89
C TRP A 98 -19.73 5.90 -2.90
N LYS A 99 -19.08 4.84 -3.30
CA LYS A 99 -18.84 3.66 -2.47
C LYS A 99 -17.36 3.36 -2.40
N VAL A 100 -16.89 3.12 -1.18
CA VAL A 100 -15.51 2.70 -0.94
C VAL A 100 -15.24 1.35 -1.59
N GLU A 101 -14.23 1.29 -2.42
CA GLU A 101 -13.70 0.07 -3.03
C GLU A 101 -12.51 -0.44 -2.18
N PRO A 102 -12.68 -1.56 -1.44
CA PRO A 102 -11.66 -2.02 -0.51
C PRO A 102 -10.41 -2.56 -1.23
N VAL A 103 -9.27 -2.47 -0.57
CA VAL A 103 -8.01 -3.11 -0.98
C VAL A 103 -7.48 -3.96 0.16
N LEU A 104 -7.02 -5.18 -0.15
CA LEU A 104 -6.41 -6.08 0.81
C LEU A 104 -4.96 -6.36 0.44
N VAL A 105 -4.04 -6.05 1.35
CA VAL A 105 -2.61 -6.37 1.22
C VAL A 105 -2.27 -7.44 2.24
N LYS A 106 -2.04 -8.67 1.77
CA LYS A 106 -1.82 -9.83 2.62
C LYS A 106 -0.42 -9.89 3.20
N ARG A 107 -0.31 -10.67 4.28
CA ARG A 107 0.91 -10.83 5.07
C ARG A 107 2.17 -11.06 4.25
N GLY A 108 3.26 -10.43 4.68
CA GLY A 108 4.60 -10.64 4.12
C GLY A 108 4.81 -10.06 2.73
N SER A 109 3.78 -9.46 2.12
CA SER A 109 3.91 -8.86 0.79
C SER A 109 4.75 -7.58 0.81
N SER A 110 5.26 -7.21 -0.37
CA SER A 110 6.07 -6.00 -0.55
C SER A 110 5.59 -5.22 -1.77
N ILE A 111 5.31 -3.94 -1.59
CA ILE A 111 4.93 -3.04 -2.68
C ILE A 111 6.05 -2.04 -2.90
N GLY A 112 6.62 -2.05 -4.11
CA GLY A 112 7.71 -1.15 -4.51
C GLY A 112 7.28 0.32 -4.55
N SER A 113 8.26 1.22 -4.55
CA SER A 113 8.01 2.66 -4.58
C SER A 113 7.27 3.11 -5.84
N ASN A 114 6.50 4.19 -5.73
CA ASN A 114 5.71 4.80 -6.82
C ASN A 114 4.69 3.85 -7.47
N CYS A 115 4.18 2.87 -6.73
CA CYS A 115 3.10 2.02 -7.22
C CYS A 115 1.73 2.66 -6.99
N THR A 116 0.80 2.37 -7.88
CA THR A 116 -0.63 2.66 -7.73
C THR A 116 -1.41 1.35 -7.64
N ILE A 117 -2.23 1.20 -6.60
CA ILE A 117 -3.05 0.01 -6.38
C ILE A 117 -4.51 0.43 -6.51
N LEU A 118 -5.23 -0.15 -7.48
CA LEU A 118 -6.63 0.17 -7.72
C LEU A 118 -7.56 -0.50 -6.70
N GLY A 119 -8.77 0.00 -6.61
CA GLY A 119 -9.85 -0.55 -5.78
C GLY A 119 -10.17 -2.01 -6.10
N HIS A 120 -10.73 -2.73 -5.13
CA HIS A 120 -11.06 -4.17 -5.18
C HIS A 120 -9.86 -5.12 -5.39
N VAL A 121 -8.62 -4.63 -5.35
CA VAL A 121 -7.43 -5.46 -5.56
C VAL A 121 -7.03 -6.17 -4.25
N THR A 122 -6.71 -7.45 -4.37
CA THR A 122 -6.00 -8.23 -3.33
C THR A 122 -4.56 -8.47 -3.75
N ILE A 123 -3.60 -8.03 -2.94
CA ILE A 123 -2.19 -8.42 -3.05
C ILE A 123 -1.99 -9.68 -2.21
N GLY A 124 -1.65 -10.78 -2.86
CA GLY A 124 -1.51 -12.09 -2.23
C GLY A 124 -0.37 -12.16 -1.21
N GLU A 125 -0.43 -13.17 -0.34
CA GLU A 125 0.59 -13.40 0.70
C GLU A 125 1.98 -13.54 0.08
N ASN A 126 2.99 -12.87 0.67
CA ASN A 126 4.38 -12.84 0.20
C ASN A 126 4.58 -12.34 -1.26
N ALA A 127 3.58 -11.76 -1.87
CA ALA A 127 3.71 -11.21 -3.22
C ALA A 127 4.62 -9.99 -3.25
N ILE A 128 5.26 -9.76 -4.38
CA ILE A 128 6.11 -8.59 -4.62
C ILE A 128 5.57 -7.80 -5.81
N VAL A 129 5.28 -6.53 -5.58
CA VAL A 129 4.92 -5.58 -6.63
C VAL A 129 6.16 -4.73 -6.95
N GLY A 130 6.64 -4.80 -8.17
CA GLY A 130 7.78 -4.01 -8.64
C GLY A 130 7.50 -2.51 -8.62
N ALA A 131 8.54 -1.71 -8.34
CA ALA A 131 8.41 -0.25 -8.28
C ALA A 131 7.85 0.35 -9.57
N GLY A 132 7.06 1.43 -9.46
CA GLY A 132 6.43 2.12 -10.59
C GLY A 132 5.28 1.37 -11.25
N SER A 133 4.76 0.32 -10.63
CA SER A 133 3.68 -0.50 -11.19
C SER A 133 2.30 0.09 -10.94
N VAL A 134 1.37 -0.17 -11.87
CA VAL A 134 -0.06 0.07 -11.68
C VAL A 134 -0.78 -1.28 -11.58
N VAL A 135 -1.22 -1.63 -10.37
CA VAL A 135 -1.87 -2.91 -10.11
C VAL A 135 -3.38 -2.75 -10.30
N THR A 136 -3.90 -3.41 -11.33
CA THR A 136 -5.29 -3.30 -11.77
C THR A 136 -6.11 -4.58 -11.52
N ARG A 137 -5.50 -5.63 -10.97
CA ARG A 137 -6.11 -6.94 -10.71
C ARG A 137 -5.40 -7.59 -9.52
N ASP A 138 -6.04 -8.59 -8.94
CA ASP A 138 -5.47 -9.39 -7.88
C ASP A 138 -4.09 -9.96 -8.26
N VAL A 139 -3.21 -9.94 -7.28
CA VAL A 139 -1.86 -10.52 -7.37
C VAL A 139 -1.87 -11.85 -6.61
N PRO A 140 -1.55 -12.96 -7.26
CA PRO A 140 -1.49 -14.26 -6.59
C PRO A 140 -0.47 -14.29 -5.43
N PRO A 141 -0.65 -15.18 -4.44
CA PRO A 141 0.37 -15.41 -3.43
C PRO A 141 1.71 -15.80 -4.06
N ASN A 142 2.81 -15.34 -3.44
CA ASN A 142 4.18 -15.63 -3.87
C ASN A 142 4.51 -15.16 -5.31
N ALA A 143 3.69 -14.32 -5.91
CA ALA A 143 3.92 -13.79 -7.26
C ALA A 143 4.79 -12.52 -7.22
N ILE A 144 5.65 -12.38 -8.22
CA ILE A 144 6.29 -11.10 -8.57
C ILE A 144 5.54 -10.53 -9.78
N VAL A 145 5.01 -9.32 -9.61
CA VAL A 145 4.35 -8.58 -10.70
C VAL A 145 5.02 -7.23 -10.90
N ALA A 146 5.03 -6.71 -12.13
CA ALA A 146 5.49 -5.34 -12.39
C ALA A 146 4.89 -4.78 -13.69
N GLY A 147 5.01 -3.47 -13.85
CA GLY A 147 4.62 -2.73 -15.07
C GLY A 147 3.31 -1.95 -14.94
N ASN A 148 2.92 -1.30 -16.04
CA ASN A 148 1.67 -0.53 -16.17
C ASN A 148 0.92 -0.97 -17.44
N PRO A 149 -0.18 -1.75 -17.30
CA PRO A 149 -0.64 -2.37 -16.06
C PRO A 149 0.30 -3.51 -15.61
N ALA A 150 0.33 -3.78 -14.31
CA ALA A 150 1.18 -4.84 -13.74
C ALA A 150 0.86 -6.22 -14.31
N ARG A 151 1.90 -7.00 -14.64
CA ARG A 151 1.80 -8.36 -15.16
C ARG A 151 2.68 -9.30 -14.34
N LEU A 152 2.29 -10.57 -14.28
CA LEU A 152 3.07 -11.62 -13.64
C LEU A 152 4.43 -11.76 -14.35
N ILE A 153 5.49 -11.69 -13.59
CA ILE A 153 6.86 -11.95 -14.03
C ILE A 153 7.21 -13.39 -13.73
N ARG A 154 7.08 -13.79 -12.46
CA ARG A 154 7.30 -15.17 -11.99
C ARG A 154 6.65 -15.41 -10.63
N THR A 155 6.61 -16.64 -10.20
CA THR A 155 6.27 -17.04 -8.84
C THR A 155 7.55 -17.34 -8.07
N ILE A 156 7.56 -17.07 -6.76
CA ILE A 156 8.67 -17.37 -5.84
C ILE A 156 8.30 -18.63 -5.06
N ASP A 157 9.19 -19.60 -5.01
CA ASP A 157 9.03 -20.74 -4.09
C ASP A 157 9.50 -20.32 -2.69
N PHE A 158 8.56 -20.25 -1.73
CA PHE A 158 8.90 -19.99 -0.33
C PHE A 158 9.24 -21.29 0.41
N PRO A 159 10.20 -21.29 1.36
CA PRO A 159 10.78 -20.12 2.01
C PRO A 159 12.06 -19.62 1.32
N THR A 160 12.00 -18.47 0.68
CA THR A 160 13.22 -17.76 0.32
C THR A 160 13.81 -17.16 1.57
N HIS A 161 14.98 -17.59 1.98
CA HIS A 161 15.73 -17.01 3.08
C HIS A 161 15.98 -15.51 2.79
N PRO A 162 16.04 -14.63 3.81
CA PRO A 162 16.37 -13.19 3.61
C PRO A 162 17.70 -12.95 2.89
N GLU A 163 18.52 -14.00 2.78
CA GLU A 163 19.82 -14.02 2.11
C GLU A 163 19.76 -14.36 0.62
N ASP A 164 18.58 -14.70 0.07
CA ASP A 164 18.44 -15.03 -1.34
C ASP A 164 18.64 -13.77 -2.21
N LYS A 165 19.88 -13.62 -2.66
CA LYS A 165 20.31 -12.47 -3.47
C LYS A 165 19.61 -12.43 -4.83
N GLU A 166 19.11 -13.55 -5.33
CA GLU A 166 18.43 -13.63 -6.63
C GLU A 166 17.12 -12.82 -6.65
N ALA A 167 16.35 -12.84 -5.57
CA ALA A 167 15.12 -12.06 -5.49
C ALA A 167 15.36 -10.54 -5.61
N ARG A 168 16.54 -10.06 -5.19
CA ARG A 168 16.92 -8.64 -5.34
C ARG A 168 17.31 -8.27 -6.79
N TYR A 169 17.83 -9.20 -7.56
CA TYR A 169 18.31 -8.94 -8.92
C TYR A 169 17.22 -9.01 -9.99
N VAL A 170 16.18 -9.77 -9.79
CA VAL A 170 15.11 -9.97 -10.80
C VAL A 170 14.39 -8.66 -11.15
N LEU A 171 14.12 -7.80 -10.18
CA LEU A 171 13.52 -6.50 -10.45
C LEU A 171 14.49 -5.58 -11.24
N TYR A 172 15.77 -5.65 -10.92
CA TYR A 172 16.80 -4.86 -11.60
C TYR A 172 16.99 -5.30 -13.06
N GLU A 173 17.04 -6.60 -13.32
CA GLU A 173 17.16 -7.15 -14.68
C GLU A 173 15.91 -6.89 -15.53
N PHE A 174 14.71 -6.97 -14.95
CA PHE A 174 13.48 -6.65 -15.67
C PHE A 174 13.50 -5.18 -16.17
N LEU A 175 13.88 -4.25 -15.30
CA LEU A 175 13.96 -2.82 -15.66
C LEU A 175 15.09 -2.55 -16.67
N ARG A 176 16.15 -3.37 -16.67
CA ARG A 176 17.26 -3.25 -17.64
C ARG A 176 16.88 -3.75 -19.03
N ASN A 177 16.13 -4.86 -19.12
CA ASN A 177 15.75 -5.49 -20.38
C ASN A 177 14.59 -4.77 -21.11
N GLN A 178 13.90 -3.81 -20.46
CA GLN A 178 12.91 -2.96 -21.13
C GLN A 178 13.53 -1.76 -21.88
N ARG A 179 14.85 -1.61 -21.87
CA ARG A 179 15.57 -0.54 -22.56
C ARG A 179 16.19 -0.95 -23.91
N SER A 180 15.89 -2.15 -24.39
CA SER A 180 16.32 -2.63 -25.73
C SER A 180 15.16 -2.62 -26.72
#